data_ae38e6908a36acab583851587d5e3556
#
_entry.id   ae38e6908a36acab583851587d5e3556
#
_cell.length_a   1.000
_cell.length_b   1.000
_cell.length_c   1.000
_cell.angle_alpha   90.00
_cell.angle_beta   90.00
_cell.angle_gamma   90.00
#
_symmetry.space_group_name_H-M   'P 1'
#
loop_
_entity.id
_entity.type
_entity.pdbx_description
1 polymer ?
#
loop_
_entity_poly.entity_id
_entity_poly.type
_entity_poly.pdbx_seq_one_letter_code
_entity_poly.pdbx_strand_id
1 'polypeptide(L)'
;MKKSLVFAFFAFFLSLILTACDSKSNENNASAATKTSTTVKVIPISMSDEGDSFLVKDSLGENKIPKNPSKVVILDLGILDTFHALRLNDKVAGVPAKNLPKYLQQFKDKPSVGGVQQVDFEAINALKPDLIIISGRQSKFYEKLKEIAPTMFVGLDNANFLSSFENNVLSVAKLYGLEKEASEKIADIKNEIEQAKSIVDEDKRALIVLTNSNKISAFGPQSRFGIIHDVLGINAVDENVKVGTHGKSINSEFILEKNPDYLFVVDRNIIVGNKERAQGILDNALVAKTNAATNNKIIYLDPEYWYLASGNGLESLKTMMLEVTNAIK
;
A
#
# COMPACT_ATOMS: atom_id res chain seq x y z
N MET A 1 79.76 -34.47 -24.89
CA MET A 1 80.90 -33.51 -25.00
C MET A 1 80.45 -32.29 -24.16
N LYS A 2 81.09 -32.13 -23.07
CA LYS A 2 82.00 -31.05 -22.65
C LYS A 2 81.29 -29.68 -22.69
N LYS A 3 81.27 -28.79 -21.74
CA LYS A 3 82.01 -28.53 -20.46
C LYS A 3 81.28 -27.41 -19.79
N SER A 4 81.15 -27.44 -18.52
CA SER A 4 81.86 -26.71 -17.44
C SER A 4 81.46 -25.24 -17.30
N LEU A 5 80.95 -24.93 -16.10
CA LEU A 5 81.59 -24.41 -14.88
C LEU A 5 81.85 -22.90 -14.97
N VAL A 6 81.37 -22.12 -14.00
CA VAL A 6 82.16 -21.55 -12.91
C VAL A 6 81.30 -20.66 -11.98
N PHE A 7 81.48 -20.88 -10.72
CA PHE A 7 81.20 -20.19 -9.54
C PHE A 7 81.46 -18.67 -9.47
N ALA A 8 80.74 -17.90 -8.73
CA ALA A 8 81.32 -16.98 -7.77
C ALA A 8 80.28 -16.55 -6.70
N PHE A 9 80.67 -16.85 -5.50
CA PHE A 9 80.14 -16.35 -4.21
C PHE A 9 80.37 -14.86 -4.03
N PHE A 10 79.42 -14.13 -3.45
CA PHE A 10 79.76 -13.14 -2.43
C PHE A 10 78.58 -12.96 -1.45
N ALA A 11 78.92 -13.13 -0.19
CA ALA A 11 78.05 -13.01 0.96
C ALA A 11 78.09 -11.56 1.57
N PHE A 12 77.21 -11.35 2.54
CA PHE A 12 77.12 -10.25 3.51
C PHE A 12 76.27 -9.05 3.15
N PHE A 13 75.15 -8.77 3.81
CA PHE A 13 75.05 -8.19 5.15
C PHE A 13 73.60 -8.22 5.67
N LEU A 14 73.46 -8.56 6.91
CA LEU A 14 72.33 -8.62 7.81
C LEU A 14 71.84 -7.20 8.18
N SER A 15 70.57 -6.86 7.99
CA SER A 15 69.90 -5.86 8.83
C SER A 15 68.41 -6.16 8.94
N LEU A 16 68.01 -6.54 10.15
CA LEU A 16 66.60 -6.68 10.57
C LEU A 16 65.96 -5.28 10.54
N ILE A 17 64.86 -5.14 9.77
CA ILE A 17 63.84 -4.15 10.07
C ILE A 17 62.52 -4.91 10.07
N LEU A 18 61.93 -5.00 11.26
CA LEU A 18 60.58 -5.41 11.52
C LEU A 18 59.63 -4.28 10.99
N THR A 19 58.97 -4.51 9.87
CA THR A 19 57.76 -3.75 9.54
C THR A 19 56.63 -4.74 9.36
N ALA A 20 55.62 -4.60 10.21
CA ALA A 20 54.38 -5.31 10.14
C ALA A 20 53.71 -5.04 8.77
N CYS A 21 53.54 -6.09 7.97
CA CYS A 21 52.66 -6.09 6.82
C CYS A 21 51.26 -6.35 7.31
N ASP A 22 50.51 -5.30 7.38
CA ASP A 22 49.05 -5.32 7.45
C ASP A 22 48.50 -5.84 6.09
N SER A 23 48.07 -7.09 6.09
CA SER A 23 47.41 -7.70 4.94
C SER A 23 45.99 -7.13 4.83
N LYS A 24 45.81 -6.04 4.07
CA LYS A 24 44.49 -5.61 3.60
C LYS A 24 43.91 -6.69 2.70
N SER A 25 43.07 -7.53 3.26
CA SER A 25 42.07 -8.27 2.50
C SER A 25 41.14 -7.26 1.83
N ASN A 26 41.14 -7.24 0.51
CA ASN A 26 40.12 -6.58 -0.29
C ASN A 26 38.77 -7.25 -0.02
N GLU A 27 38.08 -6.82 1.03
CA GLU A 27 36.65 -7.01 1.13
C GLU A 27 36.00 -6.06 0.10
N ASN A 28 35.54 -6.64 -1.00
CA ASN A 28 34.56 -6.03 -1.86
C ASN A 28 33.32 -5.74 -1.01
N ASN A 29 33.27 -4.58 -0.40
CA ASN A 29 32.06 -3.97 0.13
C ASN A 29 31.15 -3.66 -1.05
N ALA A 30 30.39 -4.66 -1.50
CA ALA A 30 29.13 -4.42 -2.18
C ALA A 30 28.23 -3.73 -1.15
N SER A 31 28.32 -2.41 -1.11
CA SER A 31 27.38 -1.55 -0.41
C SER A 31 25.99 -1.87 -0.97
N ALA A 32 25.28 -2.77 -0.29
CA ALA A 32 23.85 -2.94 -0.47
C ALA A 32 23.24 -1.59 -0.11
N ALA A 33 22.99 -0.78 -1.14
CA ALA A 33 22.21 0.43 -1.00
C ALA A 33 20.85 0.01 -0.44
N THR A 34 20.69 0.15 0.86
CA THR A 34 19.40 0.08 1.53
C THR A 34 18.55 1.17 0.89
N LYS A 35 17.72 0.78 -0.09
CA LYS A 35 16.71 1.66 -0.67
C LYS A 35 15.73 1.97 0.46
N THR A 36 16.01 3.02 1.19
CA THR A 36 15.07 3.63 2.12
C THR A 36 13.87 4.02 1.28
N SER A 37 12.79 3.29 1.41
CA SER A 37 11.50 3.66 0.83
C SER A 37 11.09 4.95 1.54
N THR A 38 11.38 6.08 0.93
CA THR A 38 10.95 7.38 1.45
C THR A 38 9.43 7.40 1.35
N THR A 39 8.75 7.28 2.47
CA THR A 39 7.30 7.42 2.53
C THR A 39 6.96 8.85 2.15
N VAL A 40 6.15 9.04 1.11
CA VAL A 40 5.68 10.36 0.68
C VAL A 40 4.83 10.96 1.79
N LYS A 41 5.17 12.15 2.26
CA LYS A 41 4.31 12.89 3.17
C LYS A 41 3.08 13.37 2.39
N VAL A 42 1.91 12.87 2.76
CA VAL A 42 0.67 13.24 2.10
C VAL A 42 0.22 14.62 2.56
N ILE A 43 -0.10 15.50 1.60
CA ILE A 43 -0.75 16.79 1.82
C ILE A 43 -2.09 16.79 1.06
N PRO A 44 -3.08 17.57 1.51
CA PRO A 44 -4.33 17.72 0.78
C PRO A 44 -4.10 18.24 -0.64
N ILE A 45 -4.84 17.66 -1.59
CA ILE A 45 -4.85 18.14 -2.97
C ILE A 45 -5.54 19.50 -2.99
N SER A 46 -4.92 20.47 -3.64
CA SER A 46 -5.53 21.79 -3.91
C SER A 46 -5.70 22.00 -5.42
N MET A 47 -6.79 22.68 -5.80
CA MET A 47 -7.17 22.88 -7.20
C MET A 47 -7.60 24.33 -7.43
N SER A 48 -6.87 25.04 -8.29
CA SER A 48 -7.24 26.40 -8.76
C SER A 48 -7.79 26.32 -10.17
N ASP A 49 -8.88 27.05 -10.43
CA ASP A 49 -9.51 27.11 -11.74
C ASP A 49 -8.69 28.00 -12.69
N GLU A 50 -8.34 27.48 -13.85
CA GLU A 50 -7.59 28.17 -14.91
C GLU A 50 -8.35 28.14 -16.25
N GLY A 51 -9.68 28.30 -16.22
CA GLY A 51 -10.52 28.27 -17.41
C GLY A 51 -10.81 26.83 -17.89
N ASP A 52 -10.10 26.35 -18.90
CA ASP A 52 -10.32 25.00 -19.46
C ASP A 52 -9.64 23.88 -18.64
N SER A 53 -8.92 24.24 -17.59
CA SER A 53 -8.15 23.31 -16.77
C SER A 53 -8.17 23.70 -15.30
N PHE A 54 -7.67 22.80 -14.46
CA PHE A 54 -7.30 23.08 -13.08
C PHE A 54 -5.78 23.02 -12.93
N LEU A 55 -5.21 23.95 -12.19
CA LEU A 55 -3.88 23.78 -11.63
C LEU A 55 -4.03 22.96 -10.36
N VAL A 56 -3.58 21.70 -10.41
CA VAL A 56 -3.68 20.73 -9.32
C VAL A 56 -2.34 20.59 -8.65
N LYS A 57 -2.30 20.83 -7.35
CA LYS A 57 -1.11 20.64 -6.51
C LYS A 57 -1.37 19.52 -5.52
N ASP A 58 -0.51 18.51 -5.54
CA ASP A 58 -0.52 17.35 -4.65
C ASP A 58 0.84 17.14 -3.96
N SER A 59 1.02 16.01 -3.28
CA SER A 59 2.24 15.71 -2.53
C SER A 59 3.49 15.47 -3.39
N LEU A 60 3.35 15.21 -4.69
CA LEU A 60 4.44 14.95 -5.60
C LEU A 60 4.76 16.11 -6.53
N GLY A 61 3.84 17.06 -6.66
CA GLY A 61 4.09 18.21 -7.51
C GLY A 61 2.84 18.97 -7.92
N GLU A 62 2.97 19.66 -9.05
CA GLU A 62 1.93 20.51 -9.60
C GLU A 62 1.75 20.18 -11.08
N ASN A 63 0.50 20.05 -11.51
CA ASN A 63 0.12 19.73 -12.87
C ASN A 63 -1.08 20.53 -13.31
N LYS A 64 -1.06 20.94 -14.58
CA LYS A 64 -2.23 21.48 -15.25
C LYS A 64 -3.04 20.33 -15.83
N ILE A 65 -4.24 20.09 -15.29
CA ILE A 65 -5.13 18.99 -15.66
C ILE A 65 -6.36 19.56 -16.36
N PRO A 66 -6.73 19.08 -17.56
CA PRO A 66 -7.91 19.56 -18.26
C PRO A 66 -9.18 19.27 -17.45
N LYS A 67 -10.21 20.11 -17.60
CA LYS A 67 -11.55 19.81 -17.11
C LYS A 67 -12.16 18.69 -17.96
N ASN A 68 -12.95 17.81 -17.34
CA ASN A 68 -13.57 16.65 -18.00
C ASN A 68 -12.56 15.78 -18.78
N PRO A 69 -11.46 15.32 -18.18
CA PRO A 69 -10.50 14.49 -18.90
C PRO A 69 -11.19 13.24 -19.47
N SER A 70 -10.95 12.96 -20.76
CA SER A 70 -11.71 11.96 -21.53
C SER A 70 -11.00 10.60 -21.61
N LYS A 71 -9.67 10.59 -21.41
CA LYS A 71 -8.82 9.41 -21.49
C LYS A 71 -7.95 9.30 -20.24
N VAL A 72 -8.49 8.71 -19.20
CA VAL A 72 -7.80 8.61 -17.91
C VAL A 72 -7.20 7.23 -17.72
N VAL A 73 -5.91 7.18 -17.48
CA VAL A 73 -5.24 5.97 -16.99
C VAL A 73 -5.25 5.99 -15.47
N ILE A 74 -5.82 4.96 -14.84
CA ILE A 74 -5.97 4.87 -13.39
C ILE A 74 -5.18 3.69 -12.85
N LEU A 75 -4.13 3.96 -12.06
CA LEU A 75 -3.28 2.94 -11.45
C LEU A 75 -3.64 2.65 -9.99
N ASP A 76 -4.51 3.46 -9.38
CA ASP A 76 -5.09 3.22 -8.04
C ASP A 76 -6.47 2.57 -8.15
N LEU A 77 -6.64 1.41 -7.54
CA LEU A 77 -7.89 0.63 -7.64
C LEU A 77 -9.03 1.22 -6.81
N GLY A 78 -8.73 1.97 -5.76
CA GLY A 78 -9.74 2.70 -5.00
C GLY A 78 -10.31 3.87 -5.80
N ILE A 79 -9.47 4.60 -6.52
CA ILE A 79 -9.96 5.66 -7.42
C ILE A 79 -10.67 5.08 -8.64
N LEU A 80 -10.26 3.92 -9.15
CA LEU A 80 -11.01 3.21 -10.20
C LEU A 80 -12.43 2.86 -9.74
N ASP A 81 -12.57 2.42 -8.49
CA ASP A 81 -13.85 2.22 -7.82
C ASP A 81 -14.66 3.54 -7.72
N THR A 82 -14.03 4.64 -7.34
CA THR A 82 -14.67 5.97 -7.31
C THR A 82 -15.17 6.37 -8.70
N PHE A 83 -14.40 6.13 -9.77
CA PHE A 83 -14.86 6.36 -11.14
C PHE A 83 -16.10 5.53 -11.47
N HIS A 84 -16.14 4.26 -11.02
CA HIS A 84 -17.32 3.43 -11.18
C HIS A 84 -18.53 3.99 -10.43
N ALA A 85 -18.35 4.31 -9.16
CA ALA A 85 -19.40 4.83 -8.29
C ALA A 85 -20.00 6.16 -8.80
N LEU A 86 -19.17 6.98 -9.48
CA LEU A 86 -19.58 8.25 -10.10
C LEU A 86 -19.99 8.09 -11.59
N ARG A 87 -20.12 6.85 -12.10
CA ARG A 87 -20.53 6.53 -13.49
C ARG A 87 -19.61 7.09 -14.57
N LEU A 88 -18.30 7.17 -14.29
CA LEU A 88 -17.27 7.69 -15.18
C LEU A 88 -16.50 6.57 -15.93
N ASN A 89 -17.10 5.37 -16.08
CA ASN A 89 -16.46 4.21 -16.70
C ASN A 89 -15.98 4.45 -18.13
N ASP A 90 -16.70 5.32 -18.88
CA ASP A 90 -16.37 5.72 -20.25
C ASP A 90 -15.08 6.54 -20.34
N LYS A 91 -14.72 7.26 -19.27
CA LYS A 91 -13.51 8.07 -19.16
C LYS A 91 -12.24 7.24 -18.93
N VAL A 92 -12.37 6.00 -18.47
CA VAL A 92 -11.24 5.12 -18.17
C VAL A 92 -10.66 4.57 -19.47
N ALA A 93 -9.39 4.93 -19.77
CA ALA A 93 -8.65 4.50 -20.95
C ALA A 93 -7.76 3.29 -20.68
N GLY A 94 -7.29 3.09 -19.45
CA GLY A 94 -6.42 1.97 -19.08
C GLY A 94 -6.40 1.70 -17.59
N VAL A 95 -6.22 0.41 -17.23
CA VAL A 95 -6.28 -0.08 -15.84
C VAL A 95 -5.16 -1.08 -15.54
N PRO A 96 -4.76 -1.29 -14.26
CA PRO A 96 -3.79 -2.31 -13.88
C PRO A 96 -4.43 -3.71 -13.91
N ALA A 97 -4.73 -4.22 -15.11
CA ALA A 97 -5.55 -5.41 -15.32
C ALA A 97 -5.00 -6.69 -14.63
N LYS A 98 -3.67 -6.77 -14.39
CA LYS A 98 -3.07 -7.91 -13.66
C LYS A 98 -3.55 -8.06 -12.21
N ASN A 99 -4.09 -7.00 -11.63
CA ASN A 99 -4.56 -6.99 -10.24
C ASN A 99 -6.03 -6.52 -10.12
N LEU A 100 -6.80 -6.59 -11.20
CA LEU A 100 -8.18 -6.12 -11.20
C LEU A 100 -9.05 -6.96 -10.27
N PRO A 101 -9.66 -6.37 -9.21
CA PRO A 101 -10.52 -7.08 -8.28
C PRO A 101 -11.79 -7.60 -8.93
N LYS A 102 -12.43 -8.59 -8.31
CA LYS A 102 -13.69 -9.15 -8.83
C LYS A 102 -14.82 -8.12 -8.90
N TYR A 103 -14.89 -7.21 -7.95
CA TYR A 103 -15.92 -6.17 -7.93
C TYR A 103 -15.70 -5.05 -8.98
N LEU A 104 -14.54 -5.02 -9.66
CA LEU A 104 -14.20 -4.08 -10.74
C LEU A 104 -14.14 -4.77 -12.13
N GLN A 105 -14.74 -5.94 -12.30
CA GLN A 105 -14.69 -6.71 -13.57
C GLN A 105 -15.38 -6.00 -14.76
N GLN A 106 -16.17 -4.96 -14.53
CA GLN A 106 -16.68 -4.09 -15.60
C GLN A 106 -15.57 -3.35 -16.37
N PHE A 107 -14.34 -3.30 -15.82
CA PHE A 107 -13.15 -2.75 -16.48
C PHE A 107 -12.24 -3.80 -17.12
N LYS A 108 -12.62 -5.09 -17.12
CA LYS A 108 -11.79 -6.21 -17.62
C LYS A 108 -11.36 -6.07 -19.08
N ASP A 109 -12.22 -5.44 -19.89
CA ASP A 109 -12.00 -5.24 -21.32
C ASP A 109 -11.25 -3.92 -21.63
N LYS A 110 -10.90 -3.12 -20.62
CA LYS A 110 -10.06 -1.93 -20.79
C LYS A 110 -8.60 -2.34 -21.03
N PRO A 111 -7.84 -1.57 -21.82
CA PRO A 111 -6.43 -1.81 -22.04
C PRO A 111 -5.65 -1.99 -20.73
N SER A 112 -4.80 -3.02 -20.69
CA SER A 112 -3.92 -3.28 -19.55
C SER A 112 -2.73 -2.34 -19.57
N VAL A 113 -2.49 -1.65 -18.45
CA VAL A 113 -1.29 -0.83 -18.22
C VAL A 113 -0.34 -1.50 -17.20
N GLY A 114 -0.37 -2.83 -17.16
CA GLY A 114 0.45 -3.65 -16.26
C GLY A 114 -0.28 -4.05 -14.98
N GLY A 115 0.35 -3.84 -13.84
CA GLY A 115 -0.19 -4.11 -12.51
C GLY A 115 0.08 -2.96 -11.55
N VAL A 116 -0.51 -3.02 -10.36
CA VAL A 116 -0.40 -1.94 -9.35
C VAL A 116 1.04 -1.65 -8.88
N GLN A 117 1.98 -2.56 -9.09
CA GLN A 117 3.41 -2.38 -8.74
C GLN A 117 4.34 -2.42 -9.97
N GLN A 118 3.86 -2.93 -11.08
CA GLN A 118 4.61 -3.12 -12.33
C GLN A 118 3.91 -2.37 -13.44
N VAL A 119 4.25 -1.09 -13.58
CA VAL A 119 3.65 -0.18 -14.55
C VAL A 119 4.23 -0.44 -15.94
N ASP A 120 3.35 -0.54 -16.93
CA ASP A 120 3.70 -0.64 -18.35
C ASP A 120 3.64 0.76 -19.00
N PHE A 121 4.80 1.43 -19.06
CA PHE A 121 4.90 2.79 -19.59
C PHE A 121 4.64 2.87 -21.09
N GLU A 122 4.97 1.82 -21.84
CA GLU A 122 4.74 1.78 -23.28
C GLU A 122 3.25 1.67 -23.57
N ALA A 123 2.55 0.80 -22.86
CA ALA A 123 1.10 0.70 -22.96
C ALA A 123 0.40 2.01 -22.58
N ILE A 124 0.84 2.68 -21.50
CA ILE A 124 0.28 3.99 -21.10
C ILE A 124 0.51 5.04 -22.20
N ASN A 125 1.74 5.15 -22.72
CA ASN A 125 2.08 6.13 -23.76
C ASN A 125 1.27 5.89 -25.05
N ALA A 126 1.06 4.62 -25.43
CA ALA A 126 0.27 4.26 -26.60
C ALA A 126 -1.21 4.70 -26.50
N LEU A 127 -1.77 4.75 -25.29
CA LEU A 127 -3.14 5.21 -25.03
C LEU A 127 -3.29 6.73 -25.21
N LYS A 128 -2.19 7.49 -25.16
CA LYS A 128 -2.19 8.97 -25.21
C LYS A 128 -3.21 9.55 -24.22
N PRO A 129 -3.07 9.28 -22.92
CA PRO A 129 -4.00 9.75 -21.91
C PRO A 129 -3.91 11.29 -21.76
N ASP A 130 -4.99 11.90 -21.32
CA ASP A 130 -5.03 13.32 -20.92
C ASP A 130 -4.89 13.49 -19.40
N LEU A 131 -4.94 12.38 -18.64
CA LEU A 131 -4.69 12.31 -17.21
C LEU A 131 -4.20 10.92 -16.81
N ILE A 132 -3.21 10.86 -15.90
CA ILE A 132 -2.82 9.64 -15.20
C ILE A 132 -3.07 9.85 -13.70
N ILE A 133 -3.74 8.89 -13.04
CA ILE A 133 -3.98 8.94 -11.58
C ILE A 133 -3.20 7.81 -10.91
N ILE A 134 -2.39 8.19 -9.90
CA ILE A 134 -1.53 7.29 -9.14
C ILE A 134 -1.70 7.47 -7.64
N SER A 135 -1.24 6.47 -6.87
CA SER A 135 -1.15 6.56 -5.41
C SER A 135 0.22 6.14 -4.88
N GLY A 136 0.35 5.88 -3.60
CA GLY A 136 1.63 5.58 -2.94
C GLY A 136 2.45 4.44 -3.58
N ARG A 137 1.78 3.40 -4.16
CA ARG A 137 2.48 2.30 -4.83
C ARG A 137 3.26 2.73 -6.08
N GLN A 138 2.77 3.76 -6.77
CA GLN A 138 3.36 4.25 -8.01
C GLN A 138 4.15 5.54 -7.85
N SER A 139 4.24 6.11 -6.62
CA SER A 139 4.89 7.41 -6.35
C SER A 139 6.31 7.50 -6.92
N LYS A 140 7.08 6.41 -6.84
CA LYS A 140 8.45 6.33 -7.41
C LYS A 140 8.52 6.49 -8.93
N PHE A 141 7.39 6.39 -9.62
CA PHE A 141 7.29 6.50 -11.07
C PHE A 141 6.72 7.84 -11.53
N TYR A 142 6.41 8.75 -10.59
CA TYR A 142 5.72 10.01 -10.86
C TYR A 142 6.38 10.81 -11.98
N GLU A 143 7.69 11.09 -11.89
CA GLU A 143 8.40 11.89 -12.89
C GLU A 143 8.30 11.27 -14.29
N LYS A 144 8.48 9.95 -14.40
CA LYS A 144 8.38 9.25 -15.67
C LYS A 144 6.95 9.23 -16.23
N LEU A 145 5.95 9.16 -15.38
CA LEU A 145 4.53 9.21 -15.81
C LEU A 145 4.15 10.62 -16.27
N LYS A 146 4.67 11.65 -15.59
CA LYS A 146 4.47 13.05 -15.92
C LYS A 146 5.05 13.45 -17.30
N GLU A 147 6.09 12.74 -17.77
CA GLU A 147 6.61 12.90 -19.14
C GLU A 147 5.60 12.41 -20.20
N ILE A 148 4.68 11.51 -19.85
CA ILE A 148 3.65 10.97 -20.76
C ILE A 148 2.40 11.86 -20.76
N ALA A 149 1.90 12.20 -19.56
CA ALA A 149 0.70 13.03 -19.40
C ALA A 149 0.66 13.68 -18.01
N PRO A 150 -0.17 14.72 -17.79
CA PRO A 150 -0.45 15.26 -16.47
C PRO A 150 -0.77 14.12 -15.49
N THR A 151 -0.08 14.11 -14.34
CA THR A 151 -0.18 13.02 -13.38
C THR A 151 -0.63 13.54 -12.04
N MET A 152 -1.74 13.01 -11.51
CA MET A 152 -2.34 13.36 -10.22
C MET A 152 -2.04 12.29 -9.18
N PHE A 153 -1.52 12.69 -8.03
CA PHE A 153 -1.24 11.78 -6.92
C PHE A 153 -2.35 11.85 -5.87
N VAL A 154 -2.96 10.70 -5.59
CA VAL A 154 -4.07 10.52 -4.64
C VAL A 154 -3.62 9.66 -3.44
N GLY A 155 -2.71 10.17 -2.65
CA GLY A 155 -2.21 9.47 -1.47
C GLY A 155 -3.23 9.44 -0.33
N LEU A 156 -3.14 8.40 0.53
CA LEU A 156 -3.85 8.34 1.81
C LEU A 156 -2.88 8.65 2.95
N ASP A 157 -3.28 9.55 3.82
CA ASP A 157 -2.64 9.80 5.11
C ASP A 157 -3.31 8.91 6.16
N ASN A 158 -2.61 7.88 6.60
CA ASN A 158 -3.18 6.94 7.58
C ASN A 158 -3.52 7.61 8.92
N ALA A 159 -2.80 8.66 9.31
CA ALA A 159 -3.10 9.40 10.54
C ALA A 159 -4.34 10.31 10.40
N ASN A 160 -4.66 10.72 9.16
CA ASN A 160 -5.82 11.55 8.82
C ASN A 160 -6.64 10.90 7.70
N PHE A 161 -6.96 9.61 7.89
CA PHE A 161 -7.49 8.75 6.83
C PHE A 161 -8.73 9.32 6.16
N LEU A 162 -9.80 9.62 6.93
CA LEU A 162 -11.06 10.10 6.35
C LEU A 162 -10.91 11.41 5.61
N SER A 163 -10.19 12.37 6.16
CA SER A 163 -10.01 13.67 5.50
C SER A 163 -9.18 13.56 4.22
N SER A 164 -8.18 12.67 4.17
CA SER A 164 -7.42 12.43 2.93
C SER A 164 -8.24 11.67 1.90
N PHE A 165 -9.04 10.69 2.30
CA PHE A 165 -10.00 10.01 1.44
C PHE A 165 -11.01 11.00 0.83
N GLU A 166 -11.67 11.82 1.65
CA GLU A 166 -12.64 12.83 1.20
C GLU A 166 -12.01 13.80 0.21
N ASN A 167 -10.81 14.30 0.53
CA ASN A 167 -10.08 15.22 -0.35
C ASN A 167 -9.75 14.56 -1.70
N ASN A 168 -9.32 13.30 -1.72
CA ASN A 168 -9.04 12.56 -2.94
C ASN A 168 -10.30 12.40 -3.81
N VAL A 169 -11.40 11.93 -3.21
CA VAL A 169 -12.69 11.71 -3.91
C VAL A 169 -13.26 13.01 -4.45
N LEU A 170 -13.30 14.08 -3.63
CA LEU A 170 -13.82 15.39 -4.05
C LEU A 170 -12.96 16.05 -5.11
N SER A 171 -11.63 15.86 -5.05
CA SER A 171 -10.73 16.38 -6.10
C SER A 171 -10.95 15.68 -7.44
N VAL A 172 -11.15 14.35 -7.44
CA VAL A 172 -11.53 13.60 -8.65
C VAL A 172 -12.91 14.05 -9.16
N ALA A 173 -13.91 14.15 -8.28
CA ALA A 173 -15.25 14.57 -8.63
C ALA A 173 -15.28 15.99 -9.25
N LYS A 174 -14.46 16.90 -8.71
CA LYS A 174 -14.34 18.28 -9.21
C LYS A 174 -13.86 18.37 -10.66
N LEU A 175 -13.01 17.44 -11.11
CA LEU A 175 -12.61 17.39 -12.53
C LEU A 175 -13.82 17.25 -13.47
N TYR A 176 -14.93 16.69 -12.98
CA TYR A 176 -16.14 16.37 -13.73
C TYR A 176 -17.40 17.15 -13.30
N GLY A 177 -17.28 18.06 -12.31
CA GLY A 177 -18.44 18.79 -11.76
C GLY A 177 -19.41 17.89 -10.99
N LEU A 178 -18.92 16.82 -10.37
CA LEU A 178 -19.70 15.80 -9.63
C LEU A 178 -19.51 15.89 -8.11
N GLU A 179 -19.08 17.05 -7.58
CA GLU A 179 -18.77 17.21 -6.16
C GLU A 179 -20.00 16.94 -5.27
N LYS A 180 -21.19 17.29 -5.74
CA LYS A 180 -22.43 17.04 -5.00
C LYS A 180 -22.70 15.54 -4.86
N GLU A 181 -22.65 14.80 -5.96
CA GLU A 181 -22.85 13.33 -5.94
C GLU A 181 -21.80 12.61 -5.08
N ALA A 182 -20.55 13.05 -5.19
CA ALA A 182 -19.48 12.52 -4.37
C ALA A 182 -19.71 12.79 -2.88
N SER A 183 -20.13 14.02 -2.52
CA SER A 183 -20.44 14.41 -1.14
C SER A 183 -21.59 13.60 -0.55
N GLU A 184 -22.64 13.32 -1.33
CA GLU A 184 -23.76 12.47 -0.90
C GLU A 184 -23.27 11.04 -0.57
N LYS A 185 -22.45 10.45 -1.45
CA LYS A 185 -21.87 9.11 -1.20
C LYS A 185 -20.91 9.09 0.00
N ILE A 186 -20.11 10.14 0.19
CA ILE A 186 -19.25 10.29 1.37
C ILE A 186 -20.09 10.39 2.64
N ALA A 187 -21.21 11.11 2.60
CA ALA A 187 -22.12 11.22 3.74
C ALA A 187 -22.73 9.85 4.12
N ASP A 188 -23.10 9.02 3.13
CA ASP A 188 -23.54 7.65 3.36
C ASP A 188 -22.48 6.82 4.08
N ILE A 189 -21.22 6.91 3.64
CA ILE A 189 -20.11 6.20 4.30
C ILE A 189 -19.92 6.67 5.74
N LYS A 190 -20.02 7.99 5.99
CA LYS A 190 -19.93 8.54 7.34
C LYS A 190 -21.06 8.03 8.24
N ASN A 191 -22.28 7.91 7.71
CA ASN A 191 -23.39 7.33 8.43
C ASN A 191 -23.13 5.86 8.81
N GLU A 192 -22.57 5.05 7.90
CA GLU A 192 -22.17 3.67 8.22
C GLU A 192 -21.08 3.62 9.30
N ILE A 193 -20.12 4.54 9.26
CA ILE A 193 -19.08 4.65 10.30
C ILE A 193 -19.70 4.97 11.66
N GLU A 194 -20.62 5.92 11.75
CA GLU A 194 -21.28 6.28 13.02
C GLU A 194 -22.16 5.12 13.54
N GLN A 195 -22.82 4.38 12.66
CA GLN A 195 -23.54 3.15 13.04
C GLN A 195 -22.57 2.09 13.57
N ALA A 196 -21.42 1.89 12.92
CA ALA A 196 -20.40 0.97 13.39
C ALA A 196 -19.89 1.35 14.79
N LYS A 197 -19.57 2.63 15.01
CA LYS A 197 -19.12 3.14 16.30
C LYS A 197 -20.14 2.90 17.42
N SER A 198 -21.44 3.04 17.12
CA SER A 198 -22.51 2.89 18.13
C SER A 198 -22.64 1.47 18.70
N ILE A 199 -22.05 0.46 18.03
CA ILE A 199 -22.08 -0.94 18.46
C ILE A 199 -20.73 -1.47 18.93
N VAL A 200 -19.67 -0.63 18.91
CA VAL A 200 -18.35 -1.00 19.42
C VAL A 200 -18.43 -1.20 20.93
N ASP A 201 -17.96 -2.35 21.38
CA ASP A 201 -17.78 -2.66 22.81
C ASP A 201 -16.40 -2.14 23.25
N GLU A 202 -16.39 -1.10 24.10
CA GLU A 202 -15.17 -0.44 24.59
C GLU A 202 -14.28 -1.36 25.43
N ASP A 203 -14.80 -2.44 25.98
CA ASP A 203 -14.05 -3.44 26.75
C ASP A 203 -13.34 -4.44 25.84
N LYS A 204 -13.69 -4.49 24.57
CA LYS A 204 -13.10 -5.40 23.58
C LYS A 204 -11.90 -4.79 22.85
N ARG A 205 -10.89 -5.61 22.61
CA ARG A 205 -9.65 -5.21 21.94
C ARG A 205 -9.38 -6.06 20.71
N ALA A 206 -8.88 -5.41 19.68
CA ALA A 206 -8.57 -6.03 18.39
C ALA A 206 -7.07 -6.09 18.12
N LEU A 207 -6.65 -7.15 17.43
CA LEU A 207 -5.39 -7.24 16.74
C LEU A 207 -5.65 -7.34 15.23
N ILE A 208 -4.94 -6.53 14.46
CA ILE A 208 -4.99 -6.59 12.99
C ILE A 208 -3.72 -7.24 12.49
N VAL A 209 -3.84 -8.27 11.66
CA VAL A 209 -2.69 -8.96 11.07
C VAL A 209 -2.82 -9.08 9.56
N LEU A 210 -1.66 -9.08 8.89
CA LEU A 210 -1.53 -9.44 7.49
C LEU A 210 -0.66 -10.68 7.38
N THR A 211 -1.11 -11.67 6.60
CA THR A 211 -0.30 -12.85 6.25
C THR A 211 0.34 -12.70 4.87
N ASN A 212 1.61 -13.09 4.77
CA ASN A 212 2.38 -13.07 3.52
C ASN A 212 3.39 -14.22 3.52
N SER A 213 3.21 -15.21 2.66
CA SER A 213 3.83 -16.52 2.80
C SER A 213 3.55 -17.04 4.22
N ASN A 214 4.51 -17.60 4.93
CA ASN A 214 4.35 -18.08 6.31
C ASN A 214 4.61 -16.98 7.37
N LYS A 215 4.63 -15.69 6.98
CA LYS A 215 4.90 -14.57 7.89
C LYS A 215 3.61 -13.89 8.30
N ILE A 216 3.58 -13.43 9.56
CA ILE A 216 2.51 -12.63 10.13
C ILE A 216 3.07 -11.25 10.48
N SER A 217 2.37 -10.20 10.08
CA SER A 217 2.70 -8.83 10.48
C SER A 217 1.51 -8.19 11.19
N ALA A 218 1.73 -7.59 12.36
CA ALA A 218 0.71 -6.84 13.09
C ALA A 218 0.69 -5.37 12.66
N PHE A 219 -0.52 -4.79 12.68
CA PHE A 219 -0.79 -3.38 12.38
C PHE A 219 -1.59 -2.76 13.51
N GLY A 220 -1.13 -1.60 13.98
CA GLY A 220 -1.78 -0.82 15.04
C GLY A 220 -2.45 0.44 14.50
N PRO A 221 -2.84 1.36 15.38
CA PRO A 221 -3.35 2.67 15.02
C PRO A 221 -2.41 3.42 14.07
N GLN A 222 -2.96 4.32 13.25
CA GLN A 222 -2.26 5.14 12.24
C GLN A 222 -1.44 4.33 11.21
N SER A 223 -1.66 3.02 11.13
CA SER A 223 -1.07 2.15 10.14
C SER A 223 -1.99 2.00 8.92
N ARG A 224 -1.52 1.26 7.92
CA ARG A 224 -2.28 0.97 6.69
C ARG A 224 -3.69 0.40 6.94
N PHE A 225 -3.89 -0.37 8.01
CA PHE A 225 -5.17 -0.95 8.38
C PHE A 225 -5.73 -0.35 9.67
N GLY A 226 -5.09 0.73 10.16
CA GLY A 226 -5.44 1.41 11.39
C GLY A 226 -6.85 1.99 11.43
N ILE A 227 -7.52 2.11 10.28
CA ILE A 227 -8.90 2.56 10.16
C ILE A 227 -9.87 1.81 11.10
N ILE A 228 -9.61 0.55 11.43
CA ILE A 228 -10.37 -0.23 12.40
C ILE A 228 -10.28 0.40 13.80
N HIS A 229 -9.11 0.91 14.17
CA HIS A 229 -8.88 1.58 15.45
C HIS A 229 -9.23 3.06 15.36
N ASP A 230 -8.66 3.77 14.37
CA ASP A 230 -8.67 5.23 14.30
C ASP A 230 -10.02 5.81 13.84
N VAL A 231 -10.77 5.06 13.03
CA VAL A 231 -12.06 5.50 12.48
C VAL A 231 -13.23 4.81 13.15
N LEU A 232 -13.18 3.49 13.35
CA LEU A 232 -14.27 2.75 13.97
C LEU A 232 -14.20 2.75 15.50
N GLY A 233 -13.06 3.10 16.09
CA GLY A 233 -12.91 3.22 17.54
C GLY A 233 -12.73 1.89 18.28
N ILE A 234 -12.43 0.78 17.57
CA ILE A 234 -12.17 -0.50 18.24
C ILE A 234 -10.78 -0.44 18.89
N ASN A 235 -10.69 -0.65 20.19
CA ASN A 235 -9.45 -0.55 20.95
C ASN A 235 -8.38 -1.53 20.45
N ALA A 236 -7.13 -1.07 20.32
CA ALA A 236 -6.01 -1.94 19.95
C ALA A 236 -5.51 -2.75 21.17
N VAL A 237 -5.09 -4.02 20.97
CA VAL A 237 -4.43 -4.81 22.02
C VAL A 237 -3.05 -4.26 22.38
N ASP A 238 -2.43 -3.50 21.48
CA ASP A 238 -1.11 -2.88 21.66
C ASP A 238 -1.04 -1.60 20.81
N GLU A 239 -1.16 -0.45 21.44
CA GLU A 239 -1.07 0.87 20.78
C GLU A 239 0.36 1.19 20.29
N ASN A 240 1.36 0.47 20.80
CA ASN A 240 2.78 0.68 20.48
C ASN A 240 3.26 -0.19 19.29
N VAL A 241 2.37 -0.83 18.56
CA VAL A 241 2.74 -1.49 17.31
C VAL A 241 3.23 -0.42 16.35
N LYS A 242 4.55 -0.38 16.11
CA LYS A 242 5.17 0.67 15.29
C LYS A 242 4.49 0.82 13.95
N VAL A 243 4.14 2.05 13.63
CA VAL A 243 3.62 2.43 12.31
C VAL A 243 4.70 2.18 11.27
N GLY A 244 4.38 1.37 10.27
CA GLY A 244 5.28 1.08 9.16
C GLY A 244 4.50 0.47 7.99
N THR A 245 4.98 0.68 6.78
CA THR A 245 4.33 0.19 5.55
C THR A 245 4.09 -1.33 5.55
N HIS A 246 4.94 -2.07 6.28
CA HIS A 246 4.91 -3.55 6.30
C HIS A 246 4.44 -4.13 7.63
N GLY A 247 4.07 -3.28 8.59
CA GLY A 247 3.70 -3.72 9.95
C GLY A 247 4.88 -4.24 10.77
N LYS A 248 4.59 -4.70 11.98
CA LYS A 248 5.55 -5.35 12.90
C LYS A 248 5.50 -6.87 12.68
N SER A 249 6.62 -7.50 12.33
CA SER A 249 6.68 -8.97 12.26
C SER A 249 6.41 -9.58 13.63
N ILE A 250 5.48 -10.53 13.69
CA ILE A 250 5.05 -11.23 14.91
C ILE A 250 4.97 -12.74 14.64
N ASN A 251 4.71 -13.49 15.71
CA ASN A 251 4.44 -14.93 15.68
C ASN A 251 3.16 -15.28 16.48
N SER A 252 2.83 -16.56 16.57
CA SER A 252 1.63 -17.03 17.30
C SER A 252 1.73 -16.83 18.80
N GLU A 253 2.93 -16.83 19.39
CA GLU A 253 3.16 -16.52 20.81
C GLU A 253 2.73 -15.08 21.12
N PHE A 254 3.07 -14.11 20.25
CA PHE A 254 2.63 -12.73 20.39
C PHE A 254 1.10 -12.62 20.36
N ILE A 255 0.43 -13.34 19.44
CA ILE A 255 -1.04 -13.33 19.36
C ILE A 255 -1.65 -13.87 20.64
N LEU A 256 -1.10 -14.97 21.20
CA LEU A 256 -1.55 -15.56 22.46
C LEU A 256 -1.29 -14.62 23.64
N GLU A 257 -0.11 -14.00 23.73
CA GLU A 257 0.25 -13.04 24.80
C GLU A 257 -0.71 -11.84 24.83
N LYS A 258 -1.02 -11.27 23.65
CA LYS A 258 -1.92 -10.12 23.52
C LYS A 258 -3.39 -10.50 23.70
N ASN A 259 -3.74 -11.75 23.49
CA ASN A 259 -5.07 -12.34 23.68
C ASN A 259 -6.21 -11.42 23.17
N PRO A 260 -6.28 -11.12 21.86
CA PRO A 260 -7.30 -10.23 21.31
C PRO A 260 -8.70 -10.84 21.42
N ASP A 261 -9.72 -9.98 21.58
CA ASP A 261 -11.13 -10.37 21.46
C ASP A 261 -11.57 -10.47 20.00
N TYR A 262 -11.00 -9.64 19.13
CA TYR A 262 -11.15 -9.70 17.68
C TYR A 262 -9.77 -9.85 17.02
N LEU A 263 -9.61 -10.85 16.14
CA LEU A 263 -8.43 -11.00 15.30
C LEU A 263 -8.82 -10.75 13.85
N PHE A 264 -8.56 -9.54 13.34
CA PHE A 264 -8.79 -9.18 11.94
C PHE A 264 -7.61 -9.62 11.08
N VAL A 265 -7.87 -10.36 10.01
CA VAL A 265 -6.86 -11.02 9.18
C VAL A 265 -6.99 -10.59 7.73
N VAL A 266 -5.95 -9.96 7.19
CA VAL A 266 -5.84 -9.67 5.76
C VAL A 266 -4.90 -10.69 5.11
N ASP A 267 -5.43 -11.59 4.29
CA ASP A 267 -4.63 -12.61 3.62
C ASP A 267 -4.08 -12.11 2.28
N ARG A 268 -2.87 -11.56 2.30
CA ARG A 268 -2.18 -11.12 1.08
C ARG A 268 -1.87 -12.29 0.14
N ASN A 269 -1.74 -13.52 0.64
CA ASN A 269 -1.41 -14.68 -0.18
C ASN A 269 -2.44 -14.92 -1.29
N ILE A 270 -3.72 -14.61 -1.05
CA ILE A 270 -4.79 -14.67 -2.04
C ILE A 270 -4.47 -13.77 -3.24
N ILE A 271 -3.99 -12.56 -2.98
CA ILE A 271 -3.73 -11.53 -4.01
C ILE A 271 -2.48 -11.85 -4.83
N VAL A 272 -1.44 -12.39 -4.20
CA VAL A 272 -0.15 -12.64 -4.86
C VAL A 272 -0.03 -14.08 -5.41
N GLY A 273 -1.08 -14.90 -5.26
CA GLY A 273 -1.14 -16.26 -5.81
C GLY A 273 -0.27 -17.27 -5.05
N ASN A 274 0.06 -17.01 -3.78
CA ASN A 274 0.72 -18.00 -2.93
C ASN A 274 -0.24 -19.14 -2.60
N LYS A 275 0.30 -20.34 -2.31
CA LYS A 275 -0.50 -21.53 -1.95
C LYS A 275 -0.97 -21.50 -0.50
N GLU A 276 -0.13 -20.97 0.39
CA GLU A 276 -0.44 -20.83 1.81
C GLU A 276 -1.67 -19.91 1.98
N ARG A 277 -2.50 -20.23 2.98
CA ARG A 277 -3.65 -19.40 3.35
C ARG A 277 -3.52 -19.01 4.81
N ALA A 278 -4.06 -17.83 5.13
CA ALA A 278 -4.05 -17.32 6.49
C ALA A 278 -4.66 -18.31 7.49
N GLN A 279 -5.72 -19.02 7.10
CA GLN A 279 -6.33 -20.05 7.92
C GLN A 279 -5.30 -21.11 8.37
N GLY A 280 -4.55 -21.68 7.45
CA GLY A 280 -3.53 -22.68 7.79
C GLY A 280 -2.36 -22.13 8.62
N ILE A 281 -2.01 -20.85 8.43
CA ILE A 281 -0.95 -20.19 9.21
C ILE A 281 -1.39 -19.95 10.67
N LEU A 282 -2.68 -19.63 10.86
CA LEU A 282 -3.27 -19.30 12.17
C LEU A 282 -3.89 -20.52 12.87
N ASP A 283 -4.04 -21.65 12.17
CA ASP A 283 -4.56 -22.91 12.73
C ASP A 283 -3.46 -23.62 13.54
N ASN A 284 -3.28 -23.18 14.78
CA ASN A 284 -2.31 -23.77 15.71
C ASN A 284 -2.78 -23.64 17.16
N ALA A 285 -2.18 -24.47 18.05
CA ALA A 285 -2.58 -24.59 19.44
C ALA A 285 -2.43 -23.30 20.29
N LEU A 286 -1.62 -22.33 19.83
CA LEU A 286 -1.45 -21.06 20.53
C LEU A 286 -2.60 -20.10 20.18
N VAL A 287 -2.88 -19.92 18.89
CA VAL A 287 -3.98 -19.06 18.42
C VAL A 287 -5.33 -19.61 18.91
N ALA A 288 -5.52 -20.93 18.93
CA ALA A 288 -6.74 -21.58 19.40
C ALA A 288 -7.11 -21.26 20.86
N LYS A 289 -6.14 -20.82 21.68
CA LYS A 289 -6.37 -20.46 23.10
C LYS A 289 -6.78 -18.99 23.29
N THR A 290 -6.78 -18.18 22.25
CA THR A 290 -7.14 -16.75 22.36
C THR A 290 -8.64 -16.53 22.49
N ASN A 291 -9.04 -15.39 23.07
CA ASN A 291 -10.45 -14.97 23.12
C ASN A 291 -11.08 -14.94 21.72
N ALA A 292 -10.35 -14.41 20.72
CA ALA A 292 -10.83 -14.37 19.35
C ALA A 292 -11.15 -15.76 18.78
N ALA A 293 -10.32 -16.75 19.06
CA ALA A 293 -10.56 -18.12 18.59
C ALA A 293 -11.72 -18.78 19.32
N THR A 294 -11.74 -18.68 20.64
CA THR A 294 -12.79 -19.33 21.48
C THR A 294 -14.18 -18.76 21.25
N ASN A 295 -14.28 -17.48 20.85
CA ASN A 295 -15.52 -16.79 20.56
C ASN A 295 -15.87 -16.73 19.06
N ASN A 296 -15.14 -17.45 18.18
CA ASN A 296 -15.31 -17.39 16.73
C ASN A 296 -15.18 -15.98 16.14
N LYS A 297 -14.27 -15.18 16.68
CA LYS A 297 -13.97 -13.80 16.26
C LYS A 297 -12.60 -13.67 15.61
N ILE A 298 -12.13 -14.73 14.89
CA ILE A 298 -11.07 -14.62 13.89
C ILE A 298 -11.76 -14.25 12.58
N ILE A 299 -11.61 -12.99 12.16
CA ILE A 299 -12.33 -12.39 11.06
C ILE A 299 -11.38 -12.25 9.85
N TYR A 300 -11.64 -12.99 8.78
CA TYR A 300 -10.89 -12.91 7.54
C TYR A 300 -11.49 -11.84 6.65
N LEU A 301 -10.80 -10.71 6.53
CA LEU A 301 -11.21 -9.55 5.75
C LEU A 301 -10.89 -9.78 4.27
N ASP A 302 -11.77 -9.32 3.36
CA ASP A 302 -11.55 -9.49 1.93
C ASP A 302 -10.34 -8.67 1.43
N PRO A 303 -9.24 -9.32 1.01
CA PRO A 303 -8.02 -8.62 0.62
C PRO A 303 -8.17 -7.81 -0.69
N GLU A 304 -9.21 -8.01 -1.48
CA GLU A 304 -9.47 -7.17 -2.65
C GLU A 304 -9.80 -5.73 -2.22
N TYR A 305 -10.57 -5.56 -1.15
CA TYR A 305 -10.87 -4.25 -0.56
C TYR A 305 -9.74 -3.74 0.33
N TRP A 306 -9.31 -4.58 1.28
CA TRP A 306 -8.35 -4.15 2.32
C TRP A 306 -6.92 -4.01 1.80
N TYR A 307 -6.49 -4.92 0.91
CA TYR A 307 -5.11 -4.89 0.43
C TYR A 307 -4.97 -4.17 -0.92
N LEU A 308 -5.86 -4.40 -1.90
CA LEU A 308 -5.76 -3.78 -3.23
C LEU A 308 -6.30 -2.35 -3.28
N ALA A 309 -7.57 -2.14 -2.94
CA ALA A 309 -8.19 -0.80 -2.94
C ALA A 309 -7.73 0.06 -1.76
N SER A 310 -7.44 -0.55 -0.61
CA SER A 310 -6.92 0.12 0.59
C SER A 310 -7.81 1.26 1.12
N GLY A 311 -9.12 1.22 0.82
CA GLY A 311 -10.08 2.21 1.29
C GLY A 311 -10.03 3.59 0.59
N ASN A 312 -9.34 3.71 -0.55
CA ASN A 312 -9.27 4.97 -1.31
C ASN A 312 -10.41 5.10 -2.34
N GLY A 313 -11.50 4.38 -2.16
CA GLY A 313 -12.63 4.36 -3.07
C GLY A 313 -13.98 4.35 -2.34
N LEU A 314 -15.03 4.85 -3.01
CA LEU A 314 -16.36 5.02 -2.44
C LEU A 314 -17.01 3.69 -2.06
N GLU A 315 -17.01 2.70 -2.98
CA GLU A 315 -17.64 1.41 -2.71
C GLU A 315 -16.75 0.52 -1.83
N SER A 316 -15.43 0.55 -2.06
CA SER A 316 -14.50 -0.25 -1.27
C SER A 316 -14.46 0.19 0.19
N LEU A 317 -14.44 1.49 0.49
CA LEU A 317 -14.45 1.96 1.87
C LEU A 317 -15.76 1.60 2.57
N LYS A 318 -16.90 1.81 1.91
CA LYS A 318 -18.21 1.41 2.45
C LYS A 318 -18.25 -0.08 2.77
N THR A 319 -17.79 -0.92 1.85
CA THR A 319 -17.74 -2.38 2.04
C THR A 319 -16.83 -2.78 3.20
N MET A 320 -15.65 -2.16 3.32
CA MET A 320 -14.74 -2.38 4.46
C MET A 320 -15.41 -2.05 5.80
N MET A 321 -16.16 -0.96 5.89
CA MET A 321 -16.87 -0.59 7.11
C MET A 321 -17.96 -1.59 7.46
N LEU A 322 -18.76 -2.00 6.48
CA LEU A 322 -19.83 -3.00 6.66
C LEU A 322 -19.27 -4.37 7.06
N GLU A 323 -18.13 -4.78 6.51
CA GLU A 323 -17.49 -6.05 6.84
C GLU A 323 -17.08 -6.10 8.33
N VAL A 324 -16.43 -5.04 8.83
CA VAL A 324 -16.07 -4.95 10.26
C VAL A 324 -17.33 -4.86 11.12
N THR A 325 -18.28 -3.99 10.77
CA THR A 325 -19.55 -3.80 11.52
C THR A 325 -20.30 -5.11 11.70
N ASN A 326 -20.39 -5.92 10.63
CA ASN A 326 -21.08 -7.21 10.70
C ASN A 326 -20.29 -8.26 11.52
N ALA A 327 -18.97 -8.16 11.54
CA ALA A 327 -18.14 -9.09 12.29
C ALA A 327 -18.13 -8.86 13.80
N ILE A 328 -18.36 -7.61 14.26
CA ILE A 328 -18.38 -7.26 15.68
C ILE A 328 -19.77 -7.38 16.32
N LYS A 329 -20.83 -7.43 15.54
CA LYS A 329 -22.19 -7.81 15.99
C LYS A 329 -22.18 -9.27 16.47
#